data_59c3ea3123350e9e463e1abc11f27d77
#
_entry.id   59c3ea3123350e9e463e1abc11f27d77
#
_cell.length_a   1.000
_cell.length_b   1.000
_cell.length_c   1.000
_cell.angle_alpha   90.00
_cell.angle_beta   90.00
_cell.angle_gamma   90.00
#
_symmetry.space_group_name_H-M   'P 1'
#
loop_
_entity.id
_entity.type
_entity.pdbx_description
1 polymer ?
#
loop_
_entity_poly.entity_id
_entity_poly.type
_entity_poly.pdbx_seq_one_letter_code
_entity_poly.pdbx_strand_id
1 'polypeptide(L)' 'MVFHGDYEVDFEIYEKREGDWRSQLLGHMAGVDPEDAKERWMQAHEISADRFDRIHAVPAFEEWK' A
#
# COMPACT_ATOMS: atom_id res chain seq x y z
N MET A 1 12.11 -8.38 14.10
CA MET A 1 10.78 -8.64 14.61
C MET A 1 9.94 -9.36 13.58
N VAL A 2 9.31 -10.39 13.99
CA VAL A 2 8.54 -11.19 13.07
C VAL A 2 7.15 -10.60 12.89
N PHE A 3 6.68 -10.65 11.69
CA PHE A 3 5.38 -10.16 11.33
C PHE A 3 4.35 -11.23 11.58
N HIS A 4 3.42 -10.97 12.46
CA HIS A 4 2.39 -11.94 12.77
C HIS A 4 1.13 -11.61 11.99
N GLY A 5 0.47 -12.63 11.50
CA GLY A 5 -0.69 -12.41 10.67
C GLY A 5 -1.84 -11.72 11.37
N ASP A 6 -1.84 -11.70 12.71
CA ASP A 6 -2.90 -11.03 13.42
C ASP A 6 -2.57 -9.60 13.77
N TYR A 7 -1.49 -9.08 13.24
CA TYR A 7 -1.06 -7.72 13.46
C TYR A 7 -1.33 -6.91 12.22
N GLU A 8 -2.03 -5.81 12.37
CA GLU A 8 -2.24 -4.90 11.26
C GLU A 8 -1.50 -3.62 11.52
N VAL A 9 -0.82 -3.11 10.51
CA VAL A 9 -0.11 -1.85 10.61
C VAL A 9 -0.59 -0.95 9.49
N ASP A 10 -0.34 0.33 9.68
CA ASP A 10 -0.71 1.32 8.69
C ASP A 10 0.26 1.30 7.54
N PHE A 11 -0.26 1.36 6.35
CA PHE A 11 0.55 1.51 5.16
C PHE A 11 0.13 2.75 4.40
N GLU A 12 1.09 3.39 3.79
CA GLU A 12 0.82 4.48 2.85
C GLU A 12 0.68 3.89 1.47
N ILE A 13 -0.36 4.28 0.78
CA ILE A 13 -0.67 3.73 -0.54
C ILE A 13 -0.26 4.75 -1.58
N TYR A 14 0.58 4.33 -2.51
CA TYR A 14 1.11 5.18 -3.55
C TYR A 14 0.75 4.61 -4.91
N GLU A 15 0.64 5.49 -5.87
CA GLU A 15 0.47 5.08 -7.26
C GLU A 15 1.55 5.75 -8.10
N LYS A 16 2.25 4.95 -8.88
CA LYS A 16 3.27 5.47 -9.78
C LYS A 16 2.60 5.96 -11.05
N ARG A 17 2.89 7.19 -11.41
CA ARG A 17 2.27 7.79 -12.57
C ARG A 17 3.17 7.61 -13.77
N GLU A 18 2.53 7.41 -14.89
CA GLU A 18 3.25 7.22 -16.13
C GLU A 18 3.98 8.49 -16.51
N GLY A 19 5.23 8.31 -16.92
CA GLY A 19 6.03 9.46 -17.29
C GLY A 19 6.58 10.23 -16.12
N ASP A 20 6.33 9.76 -14.91
CA ASP A 20 6.78 10.44 -13.70
C ASP A 20 7.53 9.43 -12.86
N TRP A 21 8.74 9.80 -12.42
CA TRP A 21 9.51 8.89 -11.58
C TRP A 21 9.04 8.90 -10.14
N ARG A 22 8.16 9.81 -9.79
CA ARG A 22 7.67 9.90 -8.42
C ARG A 22 6.32 9.22 -8.31
N SER A 23 6.07 8.68 -7.13
CA SER A 23 4.77 8.12 -6.82
C SER A 23 3.93 9.16 -6.12
N GLN A 24 2.64 9.05 -6.31
CA GLN A 24 1.69 9.95 -5.69
C GLN A 24 1.02 9.24 -4.52
N LEU A 25 1.01 9.89 -3.37
CA LEU A 25 0.34 9.34 -2.20
C LEU A 25 -1.16 9.39 -2.41
N LEU A 26 -1.81 8.24 -2.30
CA LEU A 26 -3.26 8.15 -2.44
C LEU A 26 -3.96 8.18 -1.09
N GLY A 27 -3.36 7.56 -0.09
CA GLY A 27 -3.97 7.52 1.22
C GLY A 27 -3.31 6.46 2.08
N HIS A 28 -4.05 5.97 3.04
CA HIS A 28 -3.55 4.99 4.01
C HIS A 28 -4.49 3.81 4.08
N MET A 29 -3.94 2.65 4.37
CA MET A 29 -4.76 1.46 4.54
C MET A 29 -4.04 0.51 5.48
N ALA A 30 -4.77 -0.04 6.43
CA ALA A 30 -4.21 -1.01 7.36
C ALA A 30 -4.18 -2.38 6.71
N GLY A 31 -3.16 -3.15 7.04
CA GLY A 31 -3.05 -4.50 6.54
C GLY A 31 -1.99 -5.26 7.30
N VAL A 32 -1.90 -6.56 7.08
CA VAL A 32 -0.91 -7.37 7.75
C VAL A 32 0.42 -7.34 7.01
N ASP A 33 0.40 -7.03 5.74
CA ASP A 33 1.62 -6.84 4.97
C ASP A 33 1.28 -5.90 3.81
N PRO A 34 2.30 -5.46 3.05
CA PRO A 34 2.05 -4.49 1.99
C PRO A 34 1.06 -4.98 0.94
N GLU A 35 1.12 -6.25 0.61
CA GLU A 35 0.22 -6.78 -0.40
C GLU A 35 -1.21 -6.78 0.09
N ASP A 36 -1.39 -7.16 1.34
CA ASP A 36 -2.72 -7.16 1.92
C ASP A 36 -3.31 -5.75 1.94
N ALA A 37 -2.51 -4.77 2.35
CA ALA A 37 -2.97 -3.38 2.38
C ALA A 37 -3.32 -2.90 0.99
N LYS A 38 -2.52 -3.28 0.00
CA LYS A 38 -2.76 -2.87 -1.37
C LYS A 38 -4.08 -3.45 -1.88
N GLU A 39 -4.30 -4.72 -1.63
CA GLU A 39 -5.54 -5.34 -2.07
C GLU A 39 -6.75 -4.74 -1.38
N ARG A 40 -6.64 -4.48 -0.09
CA ARG A 40 -7.75 -3.87 0.62
C ARG A 40 -8.07 -2.49 0.08
N TRP A 41 -7.02 -1.73 -0.24
CA TRP A 41 -7.22 -0.40 -0.80
C TRP A 41 -7.94 -0.49 -2.13
N MET A 42 -7.51 -1.40 -2.98
CA MET A 42 -8.09 -1.49 -4.31
C MET A 42 -9.54 -1.95 -4.24
N GLN A 43 -9.86 -2.84 -3.32
CA GLN A 43 -11.24 -3.28 -3.16
C GLN A 43 -12.11 -2.17 -2.59
N ALA A 44 -11.60 -1.46 -1.61
CA ALA A 44 -12.40 -0.41 -0.97
C ALA A 44 -12.71 0.72 -1.93
N HIS A 45 -11.83 0.97 -2.87
CA HIS A 45 -12.00 2.08 -3.80
C HIS A 45 -12.39 1.61 -5.19
N GLU A 46 -12.66 0.32 -5.35
CA GLU A 46 -13.11 -0.25 -6.62
C GLU A 46 -12.17 0.09 -7.76
N ILE A 47 -10.89 -0.09 -7.49
CA ILE A 47 -9.87 0.26 -8.46
C ILE A 47 -9.70 -0.89 -9.42
N SER A 48 -9.57 -0.55 -10.70
CA SER A 48 -9.43 -1.53 -11.75
C SER A 48 -8.15 -2.35 -11.60
N ALA A 49 -8.22 -3.63 -11.97
CA ALA A 49 -7.08 -4.52 -11.80
C ALA A 49 -5.89 -4.11 -12.64
N ASP A 50 -6.10 -3.41 -13.74
CA ASP A 50 -4.98 -3.01 -14.57
C ASP A 50 -4.16 -1.89 -13.94
N ARG A 51 -4.61 -1.33 -12.82
CA ARG A 51 -3.80 -0.37 -12.06
C ARG A 51 -2.99 -1.05 -10.96
N PHE A 52 -3.15 -2.36 -10.83
CA PHE A 52 -2.52 -3.07 -9.72
C PHE A 52 -1.00 -2.89 -9.71
N ASP A 53 -0.38 -2.94 -10.87
CA ASP A 53 1.08 -2.86 -10.94
C ASP A 53 1.61 -1.47 -10.62
N ARG A 54 0.77 -0.46 -10.67
CA ARG A 54 1.20 0.89 -10.37
C ARG A 54 1.05 1.24 -8.90
N ILE A 55 0.29 0.46 -8.17
CA ILE A 55 -0.01 0.79 -6.77
C ILE A 55 0.90 -0.03 -5.89
N HIS A 56 1.44 0.61 -4.86
CA HIS A 56 2.27 -0.09 -3.91
C HIS A 56 2.03 0.48 -2.53
N ALA A 57 2.32 -0.32 -1.52
CA ALA A 57 2.10 0.03 -0.13
C ALA A 57 3.44 0.07 0.57
N VAL A 58 3.62 1.08 1.42
CA VAL A 58 4.85 1.27 2.17
C VAL A 58 4.46 1.46 3.63
N PRO A 59 5.18 0.85 4.57
CA PRO A 59 4.87 1.05 5.98
C PRO A 59 4.90 2.54 6.33
N ALA A 60 3.91 2.96 7.11
CA ALA A 60 3.78 4.35 7.44
C ALA A 60 4.64 4.76 8.62
N PHE A 61 5.28 3.81 9.28
CA PHE A 61 6.15 4.10 10.41
C PHE A 61 7.60 3.99 9.98
N GLU A 62 8.50 4.52 10.80
CA GLU A 62 9.88 4.60 10.38
C GLU A 62 10.87 4.15 11.42
N GLU A 63 10.46 3.38 12.37
CA GLU A 63 11.42 2.93 13.35
C GLU A 63 12.28 1.79 12.85
N TRP A 64 12.04 1.35 11.65
CA TRP A 64 12.77 0.22 11.12
C TRP A 64 14.11 0.60 10.54
N LYS A 65 14.40 1.83 10.47
CA LYS A 65 15.69 2.20 9.89
C LYS A 65 16.87 2.01 10.81
#